data_2b2e7a22120c6fbd1ae8d88e846a5066
#
_entry.id   2b2e7a22120c6fbd1ae8d88e846a5066
#
_cell.length_a   1.000
_cell.length_b   1.000
_cell.length_c   1.000
_cell.angle_alpha   90.00
_cell.angle_beta   90.00
_cell.angle_gamma   90.00
#
_symmetry.space_group_name_H-M   'P 1'
#
loop_
_entity.id
_entity.type
_entity.pdbx_description
1 polymer ?
#
loop_
_entity_poly.entity_id
_entity_poly.type
_entity_poly.pdbx_seq_one_letter_code
_entity_poly.pdbx_strand_id
1 'polypeptide(L)'
;MPDQDSPERKIIPIVPVTPSGELDAEMVSLYASHQKIYPRSVQGIFAKWRWVLVFVTQIVFYGLPWLEWGQRQAVLFDLGARRFYIFGIVLYPQDFIYLTAILVISAFSLFLFTAIAGRLWCGYACPQTVYSEIFMWLERMIEGDRTARMRLDASGMSLEKLVKKWYKHIVWIGLSIWTGFSFVGYFTPIRELGMEFFLGRMSSWEVFWVFFYAFATYGNAGFMREQVCKYMCPYARFQSAMFDKDTLIVTYDAERGEPRGSRSKKSDPKALGLGACVDCSLCVQVCPTGIDIRKGMQYECIGCGACADVCDTVMDKVGYPRGLVKYSTENAMRNHWSREQIWARVLRPRVLIYVAVLLVVIVALISSLALRKPFKVDVVRDRAALARIVAHGQIENVYRLQIMNASEKALHFRIEPEGLPGLSLATESQVEVQPTESRWISVRLQLPYDAATAGSHPIQFHITSFEDGVKLMGELREKSVFLVPR
;
A
#
# COMPACT_ATOMS: atom_id res chain seq x y z
N MET A 1 28.03 -36.31 -29.29
CA MET A 1 28.29 -35.00 -29.86
C MET A 1 27.88 -33.97 -28.79
N PRO A 2 28.79 -33.23 -28.19
CA PRO A 2 28.44 -32.17 -27.22
C PRO A 2 28.05 -30.92 -27.99
N ASP A 3 26.95 -30.32 -27.54
CA ASP A 3 26.33 -29.10 -28.06
C ASP A 3 27.25 -27.90 -27.78
N GLN A 4 27.85 -27.37 -28.83
CA GLN A 4 28.58 -26.11 -28.83
C GLN A 4 27.66 -25.04 -29.37
N ASP A 5 26.91 -24.36 -28.46
CA ASP A 5 26.45 -22.99 -28.69
C ASP A 5 25.75 -22.45 -27.40
N SER A 6 26.56 -22.21 -26.37
CA SER A 6 26.16 -21.31 -25.30
C SER A 6 26.93 -19.99 -25.45
N PRO A 7 26.28 -18.83 -25.47
CA PRO A 7 26.98 -17.54 -25.58
C PRO A 7 27.98 -17.40 -24.44
N GLU A 8 29.23 -17.11 -24.75
CA GLU A 8 30.30 -16.83 -23.79
C GLU A 8 29.84 -15.73 -22.81
N ARG A 9 29.72 -16.11 -21.55
CA ARG A 9 29.44 -15.16 -20.49
C ARG A 9 30.67 -14.30 -20.26
N LYS A 10 30.57 -12.99 -20.48
CA LYS A 10 31.59 -12.02 -20.05
C LYS A 10 31.65 -12.04 -18.51
N ILE A 11 32.66 -12.68 -17.97
CA ILE A 11 32.98 -12.70 -16.55
C ILE A 11 33.92 -11.50 -16.30
N ILE A 12 33.44 -10.52 -15.52
CA ILE A 12 34.28 -9.41 -15.05
C ILE A 12 34.78 -9.81 -13.67
N PRO A 13 36.06 -10.10 -13.46
CA PRO A 13 36.59 -10.44 -12.14
C PRO A 13 36.60 -9.16 -11.28
N ILE A 14 35.85 -9.17 -10.17
CA ILE A 14 35.97 -8.18 -9.10
C ILE A 14 36.98 -8.75 -8.11
N VAL A 15 38.16 -8.16 -8.07
CA VAL A 15 39.23 -8.56 -7.16
C VAL A 15 39.15 -7.65 -5.91
N PRO A 16 38.75 -8.17 -4.73
CA PRO A 16 38.89 -7.42 -3.50
C PRO A 16 40.37 -7.31 -3.13
N VAL A 17 40.86 -6.09 -2.92
CA VAL A 17 42.22 -5.84 -2.45
C VAL A 17 42.23 -6.05 -0.93
N THR A 18 42.83 -7.15 -0.50
CA THR A 18 43.11 -7.36 0.92
C THR A 18 44.40 -6.65 1.32
N PRO A 19 44.57 -6.21 2.58
CA PRO A 19 45.78 -5.52 3.03
C PRO A 19 47.07 -6.34 2.96
N SER A 20 46.99 -7.64 2.71
CA SER A 20 48.11 -8.58 2.61
C SER A 20 48.56 -8.86 1.18
N GLY A 21 47.95 -8.27 0.13
CA GLY A 21 48.43 -8.39 -1.25
C GLY A 21 48.19 -9.75 -1.93
N GLU A 22 47.51 -10.70 -1.29
CA GLU A 22 47.10 -11.95 -1.93
C GLU A 22 45.74 -11.77 -2.62
N LEU A 23 45.73 -12.07 -3.90
CA LEU A 23 44.56 -11.95 -4.77
C LEU A 23 43.70 -13.22 -4.68
N ASP A 24 42.76 -13.26 -3.74
CA ASP A 24 41.68 -14.24 -3.78
C ASP A 24 40.61 -13.79 -4.78
N ALA A 25 40.72 -14.29 -6.01
CA ALA A 25 39.77 -14.06 -7.08
C ALA A 25 38.52 -14.91 -6.84
N GLU A 26 37.58 -14.41 -6.00
CA GLU A 26 36.26 -14.98 -5.91
C GLU A 26 35.47 -14.55 -7.17
N MET A 27 35.18 -15.49 -8.05
CA MET A 27 34.38 -15.23 -9.25
C MET A 27 32.92 -14.95 -8.85
N VAL A 28 32.58 -13.68 -8.74
CA VAL A 28 31.20 -13.26 -8.52
C VAL A 28 30.48 -13.25 -9.87
N SER A 29 29.62 -14.22 -10.10
CA SER A 29 28.70 -14.19 -11.23
C SER A 29 27.67 -13.10 -11.01
N LEU A 30 27.78 -11.98 -11.75
CA LEU A 30 26.81 -10.87 -11.71
C LEU A 30 25.40 -11.26 -12.21
N TYR A 31 25.29 -12.36 -12.96
CA TYR A 31 24.04 -12.87 -13.52
C TYR A 31 23.92 -14.37 -13.25
N ALA A 32 23.35 -14.73 -12.11
CA ALA A 32 22.90 -16.10 -11.90
C ALA A 32 21.67 -16.38 -12.78
N SER A 33 21.67 -17.50 -13.52
CA SER A 33 20.50 -17.91 -14.29
C SER A 33 19.32 -18.11 -13.32
N HIS A 34 18.16 -17.53 -13.67
CA HIS A 34 16.94 -17.69 -12.86
C HIS A 34 16.52 -19.16 -12.84
N GLN A 35 16.61 -19.79 -11.68
CA GLN A 35 16.05 -21.13 -11.47
C GLN A 35 14.64 -21.00 -10.92
N LYS A 36 13.67 -21.65 -11.59
CA LYS A 36 12.28 -21.67 -11.14
C LYS A 36 12.17 -22.33 -9.77
N ILE A 37 11.65 -21.60 -8.80
CA ILE A 37 11.43 -22.08 -7.44
C ILE A 37 10.08 -22.81 -7.39
N TYR A 38 10.08 -24.03 -6.84
CA TYR A 38 8.89 -24.83 -6.59
C TYR A 38 8.64 -24.97 -5.09
N PRO A 39 7.96 -24.01 -4.44
CA PRO A 39 7.72 -24.11 -3.01
C PRO A 39 6.79 -25.29 -2.71
N ARG A 40 7.15 -26.04 -1.66
CA ARG A 40 6.33 -27.12 -1.11
C ARG A 40 5.26 -26.54 -0.21
N SER A 41 4.08 -27.15 -0.17
CA SER A 41 3.04 -26.79 0.79
C SER A 41 3.47 -27.07 2.23
N VAL A 42 3.08 -26.20 3.13
CA VAL A 42 3.32 -26.34 4.58
C VAL A 42 2.05 -26.02 5.34
N GLN A 43 1.85 -26.73 6.45
CA GLN A 43 0.78 -26.48 7.41
C GLN A 43 1.43 -26.17 8.76
N GLY A 44 0.94 -25.14 9.44
CA GLY A 44 1.43 -24.73 10.74
C GLY A 44 0.79 -23.44 11.20
N ILE A 45 1.26 -22.90 12.32
CA ILE A 45 0.67 -21.70 12.91
C ILE A 45 0.92 -20.46 12.06
N PHE A 46 2.13 -20.33 11.50
CA PHE A 46 2.48 -19.18 10.65
C PHE A 46 1.78 -19.24 9.31
N ALA A 47 1.63 -20.42 8.72
CA ALA A 47 0.84 -20.61 7.51
C ALA A 47 -0.63 -20.26 7.74
N LYS A 48 -1.25 -20.63 8.87
CA LYS A 48 -2.62 -20.25 9.22
C LYS A 48 -2.78 -18.74 9.31
N TRP A 49 -1.92 -18.05 10.06
CA TRP A 49 -1.98 -16.58 10.18
C TRP A 49 -1.78 -15.88 8.83
N ARG A 50 -0.90 -16.39 7.99
CA ARG A 50 -0.72 -15.88 6.63
C ARG A 50 -2.02 -15.96 5.83
N TRP A 51 -2.71 -17.10 5.85
CA TRP A 51 -4.00 -17.24 5.17
C TRP A 51 -5.10 -16.38 5.76
N VAL A 52 -5.16 -16.22 7.08
CA VAL A 52 -6.12 -15.28 7.72
C VAL A 52 -5.91 -13.87 7.16
N LEU A 53 -4.65 -13.40 7.10
CA LEU A 53 -4.35 -12.07 6.58
C LEU A 53 -4.59 -11.95 5.06
N VAL A 54 -4.33 -13.01 4.29
CA VAL A 54 -4.73 -13.09 2.87
C VAL A 54 -6.24 -12.86 2.75
N PHE A 55 -7.07 -13.60 3.49
CA PHE A 55 -8.52 -13.43 3.42
C PHE A 55 -8.97 -12.05 3.88
N VAL A 56 -8.47 -11.55 4.99
CA VAL A 56 -8.83 -10.21 5.50
C VAL A 56 -8.51 -9.13 4.48
N THR A 57 -7.29 -9.11 3.95
CA THR A 57 -6.87 -8.10 2.97
C THR A 57 -7.66 -8.20 1.66
N GLN A 58 -7.99 -9.42 1.21
CA GLN A 58 -8.76 -9.60 -0.02
C GLN A 58 -10.25 -9.27 0.16
N ILE A 59 -10.86 -9.61 1.31
CA ILE A 59 -12.24 -9.20 1.63
C ILE A 59 -12.34 -7.69 1.67
N VAL A 60 -11.39 -7.01 2.30
CA VAL A 60 -11.34 -5.55 2.33
C VAL A 60 -11.17 -4.98 0.91
N PHE A 61 -10.18 -5.46 0.17
CA PHE A 61 -9.87 -4.93 -1.16
C PHE A 61 -11.01 -5.15 -2.17
N TYR A 62 -11.56 -6.37 -2.24
CA TYR A 62 -12.64 -6.67 -3.18
C TYR A 62 -14.01 -6.22 -2.67
N GLY A 63 -14.21 -6.15 -1.36
CA GLY A 63 -15.50 -5.86 -0.76
C GLY A 63 -15.83 -4.36 -0.65
N LEU A 64 -14.84 -3.52 -0.31
CA LEU A 64 -15.07 -2.09 -0.09
C LEU A 64 -15.79 -1.37 -1.25
N PRO A 65 -15.47 -1.61 -2.54
CA PRO A 65 -16.16 -0.94 -3.64
C PRO A 65 -17.65 -1.29 -3.74
N TRP A 66 -18.07 -2.44 -3.21
CA TRP A 66 -19.47 -2.88 -3.25
C TRP A 66 -20.31 -2.33 -2.10
N LEU A 67 -19.68 -1.76 -1.08
CA LEU A 67 -20.40 -1.15 0.03
C LEU A 67 -21.01 0.20 -0.38
N GLU A 68 -22.23 0.42 0.07
CA GLU A 68 -22.96 1.67 -0.15
C GLU A 68 -22.98 2.51 1.12
N TRP A 69 -22.93 3.81 0.95
CA TRP A 69 -23.12 4.83 1.98
C TRP A 69 -24.14 5.85 1.46
N GLY A 70 -25.34 5.81 2.03
CA GLY A 70 -26.45 6.59 1.49
C GLY A 70 -26.86 6.13 0.09
N GLN A 71 -26.77 7.04 -0.88
CA GLN A 71 -27.11 6.77 -2.30
C GLN A 71 -25.89 6.56 -3.20
N ARG A 72 -24.70 6.39 -2.63
CA ARG A 72 -23.45 6.28 -3.36
C ARG A 72 -22.56 5.18 -2.81
N GLN A 73 -21.53 4.84 -3.57
CA GLN A 73 -20.46 3.94 -3.12
C GLN A 73 -19.74 4.52 -1.89
N ALA A 74 -19.48 3.69 -0.88
CA ALA A 74 -18.88 4.10 0.38
C ALA A 74 -17.44 4.61 0.23
N VAL A 75 -16.66 3.99 -0.67
CA VAL A 75 -15.30 4.43 -1.02
C VAL A 75 -15.23 4.61 -2.52
N LEU A 76 -15.11 5.86 -2.97
CA LEU A 76 -15.05 6.22 -4.38
C LEU A 76 -14.12 7.42 -4.57
N PHE A 77 -13.16 7.30 -5.46
CA PHE A 77 -12.25 8.36 -5.87
C PHE A 77 -12.65 8.88 -7.25
N ASP A 78 -13.71 9.71 -7.29
CA ASP A 78 -14.22 10.29 -8.52
C ASP A 78 -13.27 11.39 -9.05
N LEU A 79 -12.43 10.99 -10.01
CA LEU A 79 -11.47 11.89 -10.63
C LEU A 79 -12.15 12.90 -11.57
N GLY A 80 -13.27 12.54 -12.19
CA GLY A 80 -14.02 13.41 -13.08
C GLY A 80 -14.66 14.57 -12.33
N ALA A 81 -15.37 14.26 -11.25
CA ALA A 81 -15.96 15.28 -10.37
C ALA A 81 -14.94 15.88 -9.38
N ARG A 82 -13.71 15.37 -9.32
CA ARG A 82 -12.65 15.77 -8.39
C ARG A 82 -13.09 15.67 -6.93
N ARG A 83 -13.73 14.56 -6.57
CA ARG A 83 -14.25 14.28 -5.24
C ARG A 83 -13.79 12.91 -4.78
N PHE A 84 -13.38 12.85 -3.53
CA PHE A 84 -12.91 11.60 -2.93
C PHE A 84 -13.83 11.27 -1.77
N TYR A 85 -14.58 10.19 -1.90
CA TYR A 85 -15.54 9.74 -0.91
C TYR A 85 -14.94 8.62 -0.07
N ILE A 86 -14.94 8.79 1.24
CA ILE A 86 -14.54 7.77 2.20
C ILE A 86 -15.62 7.73 3.28
N PHE A 87 -16.58 6.82 3.14
CA PHE A 87 -17.80 6.78 3.95
C PHE A 87 -18.49 8.15 3.98
N GLY A 88 -18.78 8.72 5.14
CA GLY A 88 -19.40 10.03 5.30
C GLY A 88 -18.46 11.23 5.08
N ILE A 89 -17.20 11.01 4.70
CA ILE A 89 -16.23 12.08 4.47
C ILE A 89 -16.11 12.35 2.97
N VAL A 90 -16.33 13.61 2.57
CA VAL A 90 -16.12 14.09 1.20
C VAL A 90 -14.89 14.98 1.17
N LEU A 91 -13.85 14.57 0.45
CA LEU A 91 -12.60 15.31 0.30
C LEU A 91 -12.52 15.93 -1.10
N TYR A 92 -12.02 17.14 -1.16
CA TYR A 92 -11.73 17.88 -2.39
C TYR A 92 -10.22 17.94 -2.66
N PRO A 93 -9.75 18.33 -3.84
CA PRO A 93 -8.32 18.49 -4.13
C PRO A 93 -7.59 19.40 -3.13
N GLN A 94 -8.28 20.40 -2.58
CA GLN A 94 -7.75 21.30 -1.54
C GLN A 94 -7.44 20.58 -0.22
N ASP A 95 -7.98 19.37 -0.02
CA ASP A 95 -7.75 18.50 1.14
C ASP A 95 -6.51 17.61 0.99
N PHE A 96 -5.60 17.90 0.04
CA PHE A 96 -4.42 17.09 -0.25
C PHE A 96 -3.53 16.84 0.99
N ILE A 97 -3.60 17.73 1.99
CA ILE A 97 -2.89 17.57 3.26
C ILE A 97 -3.27 16.28 3.99
N TYR A 98 -4.52 15.83 3.89
CA TYR A 98 -4.97 14.57 4.51
C TYR A 98 -4.36 13.36 3.81
N LEU A 99 -4.25 13.38 2.48
CA LEU A 99 -3.53 12.35 1.73
C LEU A 99 -2.06 12.30 2.14
N THR A 100 -1.41 13.46 2.25
CA THR A 100 -0.02 13.54 2.72
C THR A 100 0.13 12.95 4.12
N ALA A 101 -0.77 13.29 5.05
CA ALA A 101 -0.75 12.75 6.41
C ALA A 101 -0.92 11.21 6.41
N ILE A 102 -1.84 10.65 5.62
CA ILE A 102 -2.05 9.21 5.49
C ILE A 102 -0.81 8.51 4.92
N LEU A 103 -0.15 9.11 3.92
CA LEU A 103 1.09 8.56 3.36
C LEU A 103 2.23 8.56 4.39
N VAL A 104 2.37 9.65 5.17
CA VAL A 104 3.34 9.75 6.27
C VAL A 104 3.04 8.70 7.34
N ILE A 105 1.79 8.55 7.78
CA ILE A 105 1.36 7.52 8.74
C ILE A 105 1.70 6.13 8.20
N SER A 106 1.41 5.85 6.94
CA SER A 106 1.69 4.57 6.31
C SER A 106 3.20 4.26 6.28
N ALA A 107 4.03 5.25 5.93
CA ALA A 107 5.48 5.12 5.91
C ALA A 107 6.05 4.87 7.32
N PHE A 108 5.65 5.68 8.31
CA PHE A 108 6.10 5.49 9.69
C PHE A 108 5.59 4.19 10.31
N SER A 109 4.36 3.76 10.00
CA SER A 109 3.84 2.46 10.41
C SER A 109 4.69 1.33 9.87
N LEU A 110 5.06 1.40 8.58
CA LEU A 110 5.90 0.40 7.95
C LEU A 110 7.31 0.38 8.56
N PHE A 111 7.89 1.54 8.91
CA PHE A 111 9.16 1.64 9.62
C PHE A 111 9.08 1.09 11.04
N LEU A 112 8.00 1.35 11.75
CA LEU A 112 7.74 0.79 13.07
C LEU A 112 7.68 -0.74 13.03
N PHE A 113 6.89 -1.31 12.09
CA PHE A 113 6.84 -2.76 11.88
C PHE A 113 8.21 -3.35 11.56
N THR A 114 8.99 -2.68 10.72
CA THR A 114 10.34 -3.13 10.36
C THR A 114 11.29 -3.10 11.55
N ALA A 115 11.23 -2.06 12.37
CA ALA A 115 12.06 -1.97 13.57
C ALA A 115 11.73 -3.06 14.58
N ILE A 116 10.47 -3.43 14.76
CA ILE A 116 10.02 -4.45 15.72
C ILE A 116 10.23 -5.86 15.16
N ALA A 117 9.72 -6.14 13.98
CA ALA A 117 9.55 -7.50 13.45
C ALA A 117 10.06 -7.68 12.01
N GLY A 118 11.06 -6.89 11.63
CA GLY A 118 11.76 -7.03 10.37
C GLY A 118 10.81 -7.02 9.16
N ARG A 119 10.77 -8.11 8.42
CA ARG A 119 9.95 -8.26 7.20
C ARG A 119 8.59 -8.91 7.44
N LEU A 120 8.02 -8.82 8.62
CA LEU A 120 6.73 -9.43 8.92
C LEU A 120 5.63 -8.94 7.94
N TRP A 121 5.58 -7.63 7.66
CA TRP A 121 4.66 -7.09 6.65
C TRP A 121 4.82 -7.75 5.29
N CYS A 122 6.05 -7.93 4.82
CA CYS A 122 6.34 -8.55 3.52
C CYS A 122 5.87 -10.01 3.45
N GLY A 123 5.94 -10.75 4.57
CA GLY A 123 5.53 -12.15 4.61
C GLY A 123 4.03 -12.40 4.72
N TYR A 124 3.24 -11.39 5.18
CA TYR A 124 1.86 -11.61 5.59
C TYR A 124 0.82 -10.70 4.90
N ALA A 125 1.15 -9.43 4.65
CA ALA A 125 0.17 -8.44 4.20
C ALA A 125 0.57 -7.68 2.94
N CYS A 126 1.83 -7.80 2.47
CA CYS A 126 2.27 -7.17 1.23
C CYS A 126 1.47 -7.71 0.04
N PRO A 127 0.89 -6.84 -0.81
CA PRO A 127 0.11 -7.28 -1.97
C PRO A 127 0.85 -8.29 -2.85
N GLN A 128 2.15 -8.09 -3.12
CA GLN A 128 2.95 -9.03 -3.89
C GLN A 128 2.95 -10.44 -3.30
N THR A 129 3.12 -10.55 -1.98
CA THR A 129 3.15 -11.85 -1.30
C THR A 129 1.76 -12.48 -1.26
N VAL A 130 0.72 -11.67 -1.00
CA VAL A 130 -0.68 -12.10 -0.95
C VAL A 130 -1.10 -12.69 -2.30
N TYR A 131 -0.89 -11.97 -3.40
CA TYR A 131 -1.23 -12.47 -4.73
C TYR A 131 -0.36 -13.66 -5.16
N SER A 132 0.94 -13.64 -4.86
CA SER A 132 1.81 -14.78 -5.14
C SER A 132 1.37 -16.04 -4.40
N GLU A 133 0.91 -15.92 -3.14
CA GLU A 133 0.39 -17.06 -2.36
C GLU A 133 -0.91 -17.61 -2.96
N ILE A 134 -1.84 -16.74 -3.38
CA ILE A 134 -3.08 -17.15 -4.05
C ILE A 134 -2.77 -17.87 -5.38
N PHE A 135 -1.87 -17.30 -6.19
CA PHE A 135 -1.46 -17.92 -7.47
C PHE A 135 -0.77 -19.27 -7.26
N MET A 136 0.10 -19.40 -6.26
CA MET A 136 0.74 -20.67 -5.91
C MET A 136 -0.28 -21.68 -5.36
N TRP A 137 -1.30 -21.24 -4.65
CA TRP A 137 -2.38 -22.09 -4.17
C TRP A 137 -3.23 -22.63 -5.33
N LEU A 138 -3.61 -21.78 -6.28
CA LEU A 138 -4.30 -22.19 -7.52
C LEU A 138 -3.45 -23.14 -8.35
N GLU A 139 -2.15 -22.83 -8.52
CA GLU A 139 -1.21 -23.71 -9.22
C GLU A 139 -1.13 -25.09 -8.57
N ARG A 140 -1.10 -25.16 -7.23
CA ARG A 140 -1.09 -26.40 -6.48
C ARG A 140 -2.37 -27.22 -6.66
N MET A 141 -3.53 -26.57 -6.70
CA MET A 141 -4.80 -27.24 -6.93
C MET A 141 -4.86 -27.88 -8.32
N ILE A 142 -4.29 -27.24 -9.33
CA ILE A 142 -4.37 -27.68 -10.73
C ILE A 142 -3.24 -28.66 -11.10
N GLU A 143 -2.01 -28.32 -10.76
CA GLU A 143 -0.82 -29.07 -11.13
C GLU A 143 -0.29 -30.02 -10.03
N GLY A 144 -0.81 -29.88 -8.81
CA GLY A 144 -0.37 -30.64 -7.63
C GLY A 144 0.75 -29.95 -6.85
N ASP A 145 1.28 -30.61 -5.81
CA ASP A 145 2.35 -30.06 -4.97
C ASP A 145 3.72 -30.14 -5.68
N ARG A 146 4.78 -29.68 -5.02
CA ARG A 146 6.14 -29.53 -5.53
C ARG A 146 6.59 -30.66 -6.46
N THR A 147 6.57 -31.90 -6.01
CA THR A 147 7.02 -33.06 -6.78
C THR A 147 6.20 -33.32 -8.03
N ALA A 148 4.89 -33.13 -7.96
CA ALA A 148 3.99 -33.29 -9.11
C ALA A 148 4.29 -32.21 -10.18
N ARG A 149 4.45 -30.95 -9.75
CA ARG A 149 4.80 -29.84 -10.64
C ARG A 149 6.15 -30.04 -11.32
N MET A 150 7.17 -30.48 -10.58
CA MET A 150 8.49 -30.77 -11.14
C MET A 150 8.43 -31.89 -12.18
N ARG A 151 7.68 -32.95 -11.89
CA ARG A 151 7.47 -34.07 -12.86
C ARG A 151 6.72 -33.59 -14.10
N LEU A 152 5.65 -32.78 -13.90
CA LEU A 152 4.86 -32.24 -15.01
C LEU A 152 5.71 -31.34 -15.91
N ASP A 153 6.55 -30.49 -15.32
CA ASP A 153 7.44 -29.60 -16.10
C ASP A 153 8.54 -30.37 -16.82
N ALA A 154 9.10 -31.43 -16.23
CA ALA A 154 10.12 -32.30 -16.83
C ALA A 154 9.56 -33.28 -17.86
N SER A 155 8.25 -33.57 -17.85
CA SER A 155 7.64 -34.48 -18.83
C SER A 155 7.59 -33.83 -20.22
N GLY A 156 7.61 -34.68 -21.25
CA GLY A 156 7.38 -34.25 -22.65
C GLY A 156 5.99 -33.61 -22.82
N MET A 157 5.71 -33.10 -24.01
CA MET A 157 4.39 -32.55 -24.35
C MET A 157 3.34 -33.67 -24.36
N SER A 158 2.36 -33.57 -23.47
CA SER A 158 1.22 -34.49 -23.38
C SER A 158 -0.06 -33.69 -23.29
N LEU A 159 -1.19 -34.30 -23.66
CA LEU A 159 -2.50 -33.67 -23.54
C LEU A 159 -2.79 -33.25 -22.10
N GLU A 160 -2.43 -34.08 -21.12
CA GLU A 160 -2.59 -33.77 -19.69
C GLU A 160 -1.79 -32.51 -19.30
N LYS A 161 -0.54 -32.41 -19.73
CA LYS A 161 0.30 -31.23 -19.49
C LYS A 161 -0.32 -29.99 -20.10
N LEU A 162 -0.76 -30.10 -21.36
CA LEU A 162 -1.37 -28.98 -22.08
C LEU A 162 -2.63 -28.48 -21.34
N VAL A 163 -3.56 -29.40 -21.02
CA VAL A 163 -4.81 -29.03 -20.34
C VAL A 163 -4.55 -28.40 -18.98
N LYS A 164 -3.67 -28.97 -18.14
CA LYS A 164 -3.34 -28.41 -16.83
C LYS A 164 -2.72 -27.03 -16.94
N LYS A 165 -1.80 -26.82 -17.90
CA LYS A 165 -1.16 -25.50 -18.11
C LYS A 165 -2.17 -24.48 -18.61
N TRP A 166 -2.99 -24.81 -19.61
CA TRP A 166 -4.03 -23.91 -20.09
C TRP A 166 -5.03 -23.52 -19.01
N TYR A 167 -5.54 -24.51 -18.26
CA TYR A 167 -6.50 -24.25 -17.19
C TYR A 167 -5.90 -23.36 -16.09
N LYS A 168 -4.65 -23.58 -15.71
CA LYS A 168 -3.95 -22.70 -14.78
C LYS A 168 -3.91 -21.25 -15.27
N HIS A 169 -3.52 -21.04 -16.52
CA HIS A 169 -3.44 -19.69 -17.08
C HIS A 169 -4.82 -19.03 -17.22
N ILE A 170 -5.85 -19.75 -17.59
CA ILE A 170 -7.23 -19.25 -17.63
C ILE A 170 -7.64 -18.74 -16.23
N VAL A 171 -7.44 -19.54 -15.19
CA VAL A 171 -7.80 -19.16 -13.82
C VAL A 171 -6.98 -17.96 -13.34
N TRP A 172 -5.68 -17.93 -13.64
CA TRP A 172 -4.81 -16.80 -13.30
C TRP A 172 -5.24 -15.51 -14.02
N ILE A 173 -5.56 -15.58 -15.31
CA ILE A 173 -6.05 -14.44 -16.10
C ILE A 173 -7.39 -13.96 -15.55
N GLY A 174 -8.32 -14.88 -15.26
CA GLY A 174 -9.61 -14.53 -14.66
C GLY A 174 -9.48 -13.78 -13.34
N LEU A 175 -8.64 -14.27 -12.42
CA LEU A 175 -8.35 -13.59 -11.16
C LEU A 175 -7.66 -12.23 -11.38
N SER A 176 -6.76 -12.15 -12.34
CA SER A 176 -6.06 -10.91 -12.68
C SER A 176 -7.01 -9.84 -13.22
N ILE A 177 -7.93 -10.22 -14.12
CA ILE A 177 -8.97 -9.33 -14.65
C ILE A 177 -9.89 -8.87 -13.51
N TRP A 178 -10.33 -9.80 -12.65
CA TRP A 178 -11.12 -9.46 -11.47
C TRP A 178 -10.41 -8.45 -10.55
N THR A 179 -9.10 -8.60 -10.37
CA THR A 179 -8.27 -7.66 -9.59
C THR A 179 -8.22 -6.28 -10.26
N GLY A 180 -7.97 -6.23 -11.56
CA GLY A 180 -7.97 -4.97 -12.32
C GLY A 180 -9.33 -4.30 -12.33
N PHE A 181 -10.40 -5.05 -12.54
CA PHE A 181 -11.78 -4.57 -12.46
C PHE A 181 -12.11 -3.98 -11.09
N SER A 182 -11.79 -4.70 -10.01
CA SER A 182 -12.04 -4.24 -8.65
C SER A 182 -11.23 -3.00 -8.29
N PHE A 183 -9.99 -2.88 -8.81
CA PHE A 183 -9.18 -1.68 -8.62
C PHE A 183 -9.80 -0.46 -9.31
N VAL A 184 -10.24 -0.59 -10.57
CA VAL A 184 -10.92 0.48 -11.31
C VAL A 184 -12.23 0.85 -10.63
N GLY A 185 -12.91 -0.13 -10.00
CA GLY A 185 -14.12 0.08 -9.22
C GLY A 185 -13.97 1.00 -8.00
N TYR A 186 -12.75 1.38 -7.61
CA TYR A 186 -12.51 2.47 -6.64
C TYR A 186 -12.57 3.87 -7.28
N PHE A 187 -12.51 3.97 -8.62
CA PHE A 187 -12.49 5.23 -9.36
C PHE A 187 -13.75 5.47 -10.19
N THR A 188 -14.39 4.41 -10.63
CA THR A 188 -15.70 4.43 -11.28
C THR A 188 -16.67 3.60 -10.41
N PRO A 189 -17.93 4.02 -10.22
CA PRO A 189 -18.88 3.25 -9.43
C PRO A 189 -18.96 1.80 -9.91
N ILE A 190 -18.62 0.85 -9.04
CA ILE A 190 -18.37 -0.55 -9.45
C ILE A 190 -19.57 -1.23 -10.08
N ARG A 191 -20.80 -0.83 -9.72
CA ARG A 191 -22.04 -1.38 -10.29
C ARG A 191 -22.26 -0.89 -11.72
N GLU A 192 -21.99 0.39 -11.98
CA GLU A 192 -22.03 0.96 -13.32
C GLU A 192 -20.95 0.34 -14.19
N LEU A 193 -19.71 0.32 -13.68
CA LEU A 193 -18.59 -0.35 -14.35
C LEU A 193 -18.91 -1.81 -14.68
N GLY A 194 -19.60 -2.54 -13.79
CA GLY A 194 -20.02 -3.91 -14.03
C GLY A 194 -21.03 -4.04 -15.17
N MET A 195 -22.03 -3.18 -15.21
CA MET A 195 -23.00 -3.16 -16.31
C MET A 195 -22.33 -2.80 -17.63
N GLU A 196 -21.48 -1.79 -17.64
CA GLU A 196 -20.74 -1.36 -18.84
C GLU A 196 -19.77 -2.43 -19.35
N PHE A 197 -19.13 -3.18 -18.44
CA PHE A 197 -18.28 -4.32 -18.77
C PHE A 197 -19.04 -5.39 -19.53
N PHE A 198 -20.20 -5.81 -19.04
CA PHE A 198 -21.03 -6.84 -19.71
C PHE A 198 -21.68 -6.37 -21.00
N LEU A 199 -21.99 -5.07 -21.10
CA LEU A 199 -22.56 -4.46 -22.31
C LEU A 199 -21.51 -4.05 -23.35
N GLY A 200 -20.22 -4.14 -23.02
CA GLY A 200 -19.13 -3.69 -23.89
C GLY A 200 -19.09 -2.18 -24.11
N ARG A 201 -19.56 -1.40 -23.12
CA ARG A 201 -19.70 0.08 -23.21
C ARG A 201 -18.69 0.84 -22.34
N MET A 202 -17.74 0.14 -21.73
CA MET A 202 -16.68 0.76 -20.93
C MET A 202 -15.94 1.83 -21.72
N SER A 203 -15.56 2.92 -21.06
CA SER A 203 -14.69 3.94 -21.65
C SER A 203 -13.30 3.36 -21.97
N SER A 204 -12.60 3.96 -22.94
CA SER A 204 -11.25 3.52 -23.32
C SER A 204 -10.26 3.57 -22.16
N TRP A 205 -10.42 4.53 -21.24
CA TRP A 205 -9.59 4.65 -20.04
C TRP A 205 -9.87 3.54 -19.02
N GLU A 206 -11.10 3.16 -18.79
CA GLU A 206 -11.48 2.06 -17.90
C GLU A 206 -10.96 0.74 -18.44
N VAL A 207 -11.15 0.47 -19.73
CA VAL A 207 -10.58 -0.73 -20.39
C VAL A 207 -9.07 -0.76 -20.22
N PHE A 208 -8.38 0.36 -20.52
CA PHE A 208 -6.93 0.44 -20.37
C PHE A 208 -6.48 0.10 -18.96
N TRP A 209 -7.08 0.71 -17.93
CA TRP A 209 -6.65 0.49 -16.55
C TRP A 209 -7.00 -0.90 -16.02
N VAL A 210 -8.16 -1.45 -16.37
CA VAL A 210 -8.51 -2.84 -16.01
C VAL A 210 -7.47 -3.81 -16.55
N PHE A 211 -7.13 -3.70 -17.84
CA PHE A 211 -6.15 -4.61 -18.43
C PHE A 211 -4.71 -4.32 -17.98
N PHE A 212 -4.36 -3.07 -17.72
CA PHE A 212 -3.05 -2.72 -17.16
C PHE A 212 -2.83 -3.38 -15.79
N TYR A 213 -3.77 -3.24 -14.86
CA TYR A 213 -3.65 -3.88 -13.55
C TYR A 213 -3.80 -5.39 -13.61
N ALA A 214 -4.62 -5.91 -14.52
CA ALA A 214 -4.71 -7.34 -14.78
C ALA A 214 -3.36 -7.90 -15.26
N PHE A 215 -2.73 -7.26 -16.23
CA PHE A 215 -1.41 -7.64 -16.74
C PHE A 215 -0.33 -7.55 -15.66
N ALA A 216 -0.31 -6.47 -14.88
CA ALA A 216 0.62 -6.31 -13.78
C ALA A 216 0.44 -7.42 -12.71
N THR A 217 -0.79 -7.75 -12.34
CA THR A 217 -1.08 -8.84 -11.39
C THR A 217 -0.63 -10.19 -11.94
N TYR A 218 -1.00 -10.49 -13.18
CA TYR A 218 -0.64 -11.73 -13.86
C TYR A 218 0.89 -11.89 -13.98
N GLY A 219 1.59 -10.85 -14.41
CA GLY A 219 3.05 -10.84 -14.55
C GLY A 219 3.78 -10.98 -13.20
N ASN A 220 3.41 -10.12 -12.24
CA ASN A 220 4.10 -10.07 -10.96
C ASN A 220 3.83 -11.32 -10.09
N ALA A 221 2.58 -11.76 -9.98
CA ALA A 221 2.23 -12.90 -9.14
C ALA A 221 2.44 -14.26 -9.84
N GLY A 222 2.26 -14.34 -11.15
CA GLY A 222 2.40 -15.57 -11.92
C GLY A 222 3.86 -15.91 -12.26
N PHE A 223 4.62 -14.95 -12.76
CA PHE A 223 5.96 -15.19 -13.30
C PHE A 223 7.08 -14.61 -12.45
N MET A 224 6.98 -13.33 -12.07
CA MET A 224 8.09 -12.64 -11.40
C MET A 224 8.21 -13.01 -9.94
N ARG A 225 7.11 -13.25 -9.24
CA ARG A 225 7.05 -13.75 -7.84
C ARG A 225 8.13 -13.14 -6.93
N GLU A 226 9.11 -13.97 -6.55
CA GLU A 226 10.24 -13.59 -5.69
C GLU A 226 11.19 -12.58 -6.34
N GLN A 227 11.21 -12.47 -7.68
CA GLN A 227 12.06 -11.50 -8.37
C GLN A 227 11.65 -10.06 -8.06
N VAL A 228 10.34 -9.82 -7.89
CA VAL A 228 9.83 -8.51 -7.45
C VAL A 228 10.44 -8.14 -6.10
N CYS A 229 10.44 -9.07 -5.13
CA CYS A 229 10.97 -8.84 -3.79
C CYS A 229 12.50 -8.72 -3.76
N LYS A 230 13.20 -9.47 -4.62
CA LYS A 230 14.68 -9.50 -4.66
C LYS A 230 15.29 -8.31 -5.40
N TYR A 231 14.69 -7.88 -6.52
CA TYR A 231 15.33 -6.95 -7.45
C TYR A 231 14.54 -5.67 -7.70
N MET A 232 13.21 -5.71 -7.70
CA MET A 232 12.39 -4.57 -8.09
C MET A 232 11.94 -3.72 -6.90
N CYS A 233 11.70 -4.34 -5.74
CA CYS A 233 11.15 -3.63 -4.60
C CYS A 233 12.22 -2.81 -3.86
N PRO A 234 12.19 -1.47 -3.92
CA PRO A 234 13.18 -0.63 -3.23
C PRO A 234 13.08 -0.79 -1.71
N TYR A 235 11.88 -1.01 -1.19
CA TYR A 235 11.63 -1.18 0.23
C TYR A 235 12.38 -2.38 0.82
N ALA A 236 12.54 -3.47 0.07
CA ALA A 236 13.28 -4.64 0.52
C ALA A 236 14.75 -4.32 0.88
N ARG A 237 15.37 -3.40 0.17
CA ARG A 237 16.74 -2.93 0.44
C ARG A 237 16.80 -1.97 1.63
N PHE A 238 15.84 -1.04 1.73
CA PHE A 238 15.74 -0.14 2.88
C PHE A 238 15.52 -0.88 4.19
N GLN A 239 14.67 -1.91 4.19
CA GLN A 239 14.41 -2.70 5.39
C GLN A 239 15.68 -3.34 5.96
N SER A 240 16.53 -3.90 5.12
CA SER A 240 17.75 -4.58 5.59
C SER A 240 18.70 -3.63 6.33
N ALA A 241 18.75 -2.36 5.92
CA ALA A 241 19.53 -1.31 6.59
C ALA A 241 18.88 -0.85 7.93
N MET A 242 17.60 -1.13 8.14
CA MET A 242 16.86 -0.74 9.34
C MET A 242 16.90 -1.78 10.45
N PHE A 243 17.36 -3.00 10.18
CA PHE A 243 17.47 -4.04 11.20
C PHE A 243 18.52 -3.68 12.22
N ASP A 244 18.23 -4.01 13.47
CA ASP A 244 19.18 -3.99 14.55
C ASP A 244 19.20 -5.37 15.27
N LYS A 245 20.09 -5.53 16.23
CA LYS A 245 20.26 -6.81 16.94
C LYS A 245 19.05 -7.24 17.77
N ASP A 246 18.12 -6.33 18.03
CA ASP A 246 16.87 -6.57 18.75
C ASP A 246 15.64 -6.65 17.82
N THR A 247 15.85 -6.60 16.50
CA THR A 247 14.77 -6.80 15.52
C THR A 247 14.40 -8.28 15.43
N LEU A 248 13.10 -8.59 15.55
CA LEU A 248 12.57 -9.94 15.45
C LEU A 248 12.62 -10.44 14.01
N ILE A 249 13.37 -11.50 13.76
CA ILE A 249 13.52 -12.14 12.44
C ILE A 249 13.38 -13.65 12.55
N VAL A 250 13.16 -14.33 11.43
CA VAL A 250 13.22 -15.79 11.39
C VAL A 250 14.68 -16.20 11.43
N THR A 251 15.04 -17.00 12.42
CA THR A 251 16.41 -17.46 12.66
C THR A 251 16.48 -18.98 12.79
N TYR A 252 17.63 -19.54 12.41
CA TYR A 252 18.01 -20.90 12.70
C TYR A 252 18.93 -20.93 13.94
N ASP A 253 18.67 -21.82 14.86
CA ASP A 253 19.47 -22.01 16.07
C ASP A 253 20.66 -22.92 15.73
N ALA A 254 21.76 -22.29 15.30
CA ALA A 254 22.96 -23.02 14.87
C ALA A 254 23.66 -23.74 16.03
N GLU A 255 23.65 -23.15 17.23
CA GLU A 255 24.27 -23.75 18.42
C GLU A 255 23.61 -25.08 18.78
N ARG A 256 22.29 -25.14 18.69
CA ARG A 256 21.51 -26.34 18.92
C ARG A 256 21.51 -27.28 17.69
N GLY A 257 21.60 -26.75 16.48
CA GLY A 257 21.38 -27.46 15.23
C GLY A 257 22.62 -28.09 14.61
N GLU A 258 23.79 -27.50 14.83
CA GLU A 258 25.04 -27.95 14.23
C GLU A 258 25.86 -28.84 15.22
N PRO A 259 26.73 -29.72 14.71
CA PRO A 259 26.85 -30.16 13.34
C PRO A 259 25.60 -30.93 12.86
N ARG A 260 25.08 -30.55 11.68
CA ARG A 260 23.91 -31.22 11.10
C ARG A 260 24.31 -32.51 10.37
N GLY A 261 23.40 -33.48 10.39
CA GLY A 261 23.64 -34.74 9.69
C GLY A 261 22.42 -35.61 9.58
N SER A 262 22.32 -36.36 8.49
CA SER A 262 21.28 -37.36 8.29
C SER A 262 21.47 -38.55 9.23
N ARG A 263 20.38 -38.98 9.89
CA ARG A 263 20.43 -40.09 10.84
C ARG A 263 19.11 -40.83 10.95
N SER A 264 19.20 -42.08 11.46
CA SER A 264 18.01 -42.86 11.81
C SER A 264 17.29 -42.27 13.04
N LYS A 265 15.97 -42.39 13.08
CA LYS A 265 15.16 -41.95 14.24
C LYS A 265 15.57 -42.62 15.54
N LYS A 266 16.13 -43.82 15.48
CA LYS A 266 16.58 -44.59 16.65
C LYS A 266 18.00 -44.26 17.14
N SER A 267 18.76 -43.46 16.39
CA SER A 267 20.14 -43.09 16.72
C SER A 267 20.17 -41.98 17.76
N ASP A 268 21.03 -42.07 18.77
CA ASP A 268 21.30 -41.00 19.71
C ASP A 268 22.18 -39.93 19.03
N PRO A 269 21.70 -38.70 18.85
CA PRO A 269 22.46 -37.62 18.24
C PRO A 269 23.74 -37.26 19.02
N LYS A 270 23.70 -37.34 20.36
CA LYS A 270 24.85 -37.02 21.19
C LYS A 270 25.98 -38.03 21.03
N ALA A 271 25.64 -39.32 20.89
CA ALA A 271 26.62 -40.36 20.64
C ALA A 271 27.30 -40.22 19.26
N LEU A 272 26.62 -39.58 18.28
CA LEU A 272 27.14 -39.30 16.95
C LEU A 272 27.82 -37.91 16.83
N GLY A 273 27.88 -37.13 17.92
CA GLY A 273 28.41 -35.77 17.89
C GLY A 273 27.61 -34.83 17.02
N LEU A 274 26.32 -35.13 16.77
CA LEU A 274 25.44 -34.33 15.87
C LEU A 274 24.49 -33.45 16.70
N GLY A 275 24.20 -32.27 16.15
CA GLY A 275 23.20 -31.36 16.66
C GLY A 275 21.75 -31.80 16.33
N ALA A 276 20.77 -30.97 16.60
CA ALA A 276 19.37 -31.30 16.44
C ALA A 276 18.90 -31.29 14.97
N CYS A 277 19.63 -30.65 14.03
CA CYS A 277 19.25 -30.61 12.62
C CYS A 277 19.54 -31.96 11.94
N VAL A 278 18.50 -32.56 11.32
CA VAL A 278 18.59 -33.84 10.59
C VAL A 278 18.92 -33.66 9.09
N ASP A 279 19.27 -32.47 8.69
CA ASP A 279 19.64 -32.10 7.31
C ASP A 279 18.62 -32.50 6.21
N CYS A 280 17.34 -32.45 6.53
CA CYS A 280 16.25 -32.84 5.62
C CYS A 280 15.95 -31.83 4.50
N SER A 281 16.60 -30.66 4.50
CA SER A 281 16.41 -29.55 3.55
C SER A 281 14.97 -29.06 3.32
N LEU A 282 14.00 -29.48 4.14
CA LEU A 282 12.59 -29.08 3.99
C LEU A 282 12.39 -27.58 4.20
N CYS A 283 13.16 -26.95 5.10
CA CYS A 283 13.13 -25.50 5.31
C CYS A 283 13.46 -24.70 4.02
N VAL A 284 14.33 -25.23 3.18
CA VAL A 284 14.67 -24.67 1.86
C VAL A 284 13.52 -24.92 0.86
N GLN A 285 12.96 -26.13 0.88
CA GLN A 285 11.91 -26.54 -0.08
C GLN A 285 10.59 -25.79 0.11
N VAL A 286 10.25 -25.37 1.33
CA VAL A 286 9.03 -24.58 1.59
C VAL A 286 9.23 -23.09 1.37
N CYS A 287 10.47 -22.64 1.21
CA CYS A 287 10.78 -21.22 1.09
C CYS A 287 10.28 -20.65 -0.23
N PRO A 288 9.39 -19.64 -0.24
CA PRO A 288 8.91 -19.03 -1.48
C PRO A 288 9.99 -18.23 -2.23
N THR A 289 11.03 -17.78 -1.52
CA THR A 289 12.17 -17.07 -2.10
C THR A 289 13.39 -17.96 -2.37
N GLY A 290 13.30 -19.25 -1.98
CA GLY A 290 14.32 -20.27 -2.27
C GLY A 290 15.61 -20.14 -1.47
N ILE A 291 15.62 -19.42 -0.34
CA ILE A 291 16.80 -19.27 0.51
C ILE A 291 16.99 -20.47 1.45
N ASP A 292 18.24 -20.67 1.88
CA ASP A 292 18.56 -21.60 2.95
C ASP A 292 18.75 -20.85 4.28
N ILE A 293 17.73 -20.88 5.14
CA ILE A 293 17.74 -20.18 6.45
C ILE A 293 18.87 -20.66 7.37
N ARG A 294 19.45 -21.84 7.15
CA ARG A 294 20.56 -22.38 7.94
C ARG A 294 21.88 -21.64 7.71
N LYS A 295 21.96 -20.87 6.61
CA LYS A 295 23.12 -19.99 6.32
C LYS A 295 23.04 -18.64 7.05
N GLY A 296 22.10 -18.47 7.97
CA GLY A 296 21.89 -17.22 8.71
C GLY A 296 20.93 -16.25 8.02
N MET A 297 20.98 -15.01 8.46
CA MET A 297 20.12 -13.95 7.94
C MET A 297 20.49 -13.62 6.49
N GLN A 298 19.47 -13.59 5.63
CA GLN A 298 19.59 -13.23 4.21
C GLN A 298 18.57 -12.15 3.88
N TYR A 299 18.97 -11.17 3.09
CA TYR A 299 18.09 -10.04 2.75
C TYR A 299 16.88 -10.45 1.88
N GLU A 300 16.92 -11.61 1.22
CA GLU A 300 15.81 -12.16 0.44
C GLU A 300 14.72 -12.80 1.32
N CYS A 301 14.98 -13.01 2.61
CA CYS A 301 14.00 -13.55 3.53
C CYS A 301 12.84 -12.57 3.71
N ILE A 302 11.62 -12.99 3.38
CA ILE A 302 10.41 -12.18 3.56
C ILE A 302 9.77 -12.34 4.95
N GLY A 303 10.37 -13.10 5.85
CA GLY A 303 9.86 -13.29 7.21
C GLY A 303 8.52 -14.02 7.29
N CYS A 304 8.23 -14.95 6.40
CA CYS A 304 6.91 -15.63 6.34
C CYS A 304 6.72 -16.79 7.33
N GLY A 305 7.79 -17.27 7.97
CA GLY A 305 7.74 -18.36 8.97
C GLY A 305 7.47 -19.77 8.44
N ALA A 306 7.37 -19.98 7.11
CA ALA A 306 7.10 -21.30 6.55
C ALA A 306 8.18 -22.34 6.90
N CYS A 307 9.43 -21.92 6.99
CA CYS A 307 10.54 -22.76 7.41
C CYS A 307 10.45 -23.16 8.90
N ALA A 308 9.89 -22.30 9.77
CA ALA A 308 9.66 -22.63 11.17
C ALA A 308 8.56 -23.70 11.29
N ASP A 309 7.43 -23.53 10.61
CA ASP A 309 6.32 -24.50 10.62
C ASP A 309 6.75 -25.89 10.15
N VAL A 310 7.49 -25.97 9.05
CA VAL A 310 7.95 -27.28 8.54
C VAL A 310 9.02 -27.90 9.44
N CYS A 311 9.90 -27.08 10.00
CA CYS A 311 10.95 -27.56 10.92
C CYS A 311 10.32 -28.13 12.21
N ASP A 312 9.34 -27.44 12.78
CA ASP A 312 8.61 -27.94 13.95
C ASP A 312 7.93 -29.27 13.66
N THR A 313 7.32 -29.42 12.48
CA THR A 313 6.73 -30.69 12.03
C THR A 313 7.78 -31.82 11.96
N VAL A 314 9.02 -31.52 11.57
CA VAL A 314 10.12 -32.48 11.55
C VAL A 314 10.60 -32.79 12.98
N MET A 315 10.75 -31.77 13.82
CA MET A 315 11.16 -31.94 15.22
C MET A 315 10.18 -32.84 15.98
N ASP A 316 8.88 -32.65 15.80
CA ASP A 316 7.85 -33.52 16.36
C ASP A 316 8.02 -35.00 15.91
N LYS A 317 8.28 -35.21 14.60
CA LYS A 317 8.46 -36.57 14.06
C LYS A 317 9.69 -37.29 14.59
N VAL A 318 10.76 -36.54 14.87
CA VAL A 318 12.01 -37.14 15.44
C VAL A 318 12.02 -37.12 16.93
N GLY A 319 11.04 -36.51 17.61
CA GLY A 319 10.93 -36.45 19.07
C GLY A 319 11.84 -35.38 19.70
N TYR A 320 12.23 -34.34 18.97
CA TYR A 320 13.05 -33.26 19.51
C TYR A 320 12.20 -32.03 19.83
N PRO A 321 12.66 -31.17 20.75
CA PRO A 321 11.95 -29.94 21.09
C PRO A 321 11.79 -29.05 19.86
N ARG A 322 10.62 -28.42 19.67
CA ARG A 322 10.36 -27.44 18.62
C ARG A 322 11.24 -26.20 18.73
N GLY A 323 11.19 -25.32 17.73
CA GLY A 323 11.87 -24.02 17.73
C GLY A 323 13.34 -24.08 17.33
N LEU A 324 13.75 -25.08 16.53
CA LEU A 324 15.07 -25.08 15.89
C LEU A 324 15.16 -23.97 14.82
N VAL A 325 14.06 -23.71 14.11
CA VAL A 325 13.85 -22.48 13.34
C VAL A 325 12.71 -21.72 13.98
N LYS A 326 12.94 -20.47 14.37
CA LYS A 326 11.99 -19.68 15.16
C LYS A 326 12.13 -18.19 14.87
N TYR A 327 11.11 -17.40 15.24
CA TYR A 327 11.29 -15.95 15.33
C TYR A 327 12.07 -15.62 16.59
N SER A 328 13.18 -14.92 16.42
CA SER A 328 14.03 -14.48 17.51
C SER A 328 14.82 -13.23 17.09
N THR A 329 15.58 -12.66 18.03
CA THR A 329 16.49 -11.55 17.77
C THR A 329 17.94 -12.04 17.88
N GLU A 330 18.91 -11.36 17.25
CA GLU A 330 20.33 -11.70 17.38
C GLU A 330 20.77 -11.71 18.84
N ASN A 331 20.39 -10.67 19.60
CA ASN A 331 20.72 -10.59 21.04
C ASN A 331 20.07 -11.72 21.85
N ALA A 332 18.83 -12.10 21.53
CA ALA A 332 18.15 -13.18 22.21
C ALA A 332 18.79 -14.55 21.95
N MET A 333 19.25 -14.78 20.72
CA MET A 333 19.98 -16.01 20.38
C MET A 333 21.33 -16.05 21.08
N ARG A 334 22.07 -14.95 21.10
CA ARG A 334 23.39 -14.85 21.69
C ARG A 334 23.38 -14.98 23.24
N ASN A 335 22.33 -14.40 23.88
CA ASN A 335 22.25 -14.34 25.34
C ASN A 335 21.21 -15.31 25.92
N HIS A 336 20.66 -16.23 25.13
CA HIS A 336 19.65 -17.22 25.52
C HIS A 336 18.44 -16.61 26.24
N TRP A 337 17.92 -15.45 25.72
CA TRP A 337 16.81 -14.74 26.36
C TRP A 337 15.52 -15.54 26.33
N SER A 338 14.75 -15.41 27.40
CA SER A 338 13.37 -15.90 27.46
C SER A 338 12.46 -15.05 26.54
N ARG A 339 11.28 -15.60 26.23
CA ARG A 339 10.28 -14.89 25.44
C ARG A 339 9.87 -13.55 26.08
N GLU A 340 9.80 -13.48 27.40
CA GLU A 340 9.45 -12.26 28.13
C GLU A 340 10.52 -11.17 27.96
N GLN A 341 11.79 -11.56 28.03
CA GLN A 341 12.91 -10.64 27.81
C GLN A 341 12.93 -10.09 26.38
N ILE A 342 12.58 -10.91 25.38
CA ILE A 342 12.45 -10.45 23.98
C ILE A 342 11.34 -9.41 23.89
N TRP A 343 10.17 -9.66 24.50
CA TRP A 343 9.06 -8.70 24.48
C TRP A 343 9.38 -7.40 25.22
N ALA A 344 10.10 -7.46 26.33
CA ALA A 344 10.54 -6.25 27.05
C ALA A 344 11.41 -5.34 26.16
N ARG A 345 12.20 -5.91 25.26
CA ARG A 345 13.04 -5.15 24.31
C ARG A 345 12.28 -4.51 23.17
N VAL A 346 11.01 -4.84 22.95
CA VAL A 346 10.17 -4.12 21.98
C VAL A 346 10.01 -2.65 22.37
N LEU A 347 9.96 -2.34 23.69
CA LEU A 347 9.84 -0.97 24.22
C LEU A 347 11.18 -0.21 24.28
N ARG A 348 12.10 -0.47 23.37
CA ARG A 348 13.38 0.25 23.28
C ARG A 348 13.21 1.68 22.75
N PRO A 349 14.13 2.63 23.05
CA PRO A 349 13.99 4.04 22.72
C PRO A 349 13.66 4.31 21.24
N ARG A 350 14.27 3.58 20.32
CA ARG A 350 14.02 3.70 18.88
C ARG A 350 12.55 3.43 18.52
N VAL A 351 11.95 2.38 19.08
CA VAL A 351 10.54 2.03 18.85
C VAL A 351 9.63 3.07 19.48
N LEU A 352 9.94 3.52 20.71
CA LEU A 352 9.15 4.56 21.39
C LEU A 352 9.12 5.87 20.62
N ILE A 353 10.25 6.28 20.00
CA ILE A 353 10.29 7.48 19.14
C ILE A 353 9.36 7.31 17.94
N TYR A 354 9.41 6.17 17.24
CA TYR A 354 8.50 5.92 16.11
C TYR A 354 7.03 5.93 16.53
N VAL A 355 6.71 5.31 17.67
CA VAL A 355 5.34 5.30 18.22
C VAL A 355 4.91 6.72 18.58
N ALA A 356 5.76 7.52 19.23
CA ALA A 356 5.46 8.88 19.63
C ALA A 356 5.17 9.77 18.39
N VAL A 357 6.05 9.74 17.39
CA VAL A 357 5.85 10.49 16.14
C VAL A 357 4.56 10.08 15.44
N LEU A 358 4.33 8.77 15.32
CA LEU A 358 3.13 8.23 14.68
C LEU A 358 1.87 8.67 15.42
N LEU A 359 1.86 8.59 16.74
CA LEU A 359 0.74 9.02 17.58
C LEU A 359 0.44 10.51 17.40
N VAL A 360 1.48 11.38 17.39
CA VAL A 360 1.32 12.82 17.17
C VAL A 360 0.67 13.09 15.81
N VAL A 361 1.15 12.45 14.74
CA VAL A 361 0.59 12.64 13.38
C VAL A 361 -0.84 12.13 13.29
N ILE A 362 -1.15 10.98 13.90
CA ILE A 362 -2.51 10.43 13.93
C ILE A 362 -3.46 11.34 14.71
N VAL A 363 -3.05 11.83 15.89
CA VAL A 363 -3.87 12.74 16.70
C VAL A 363 -4.10 14.05 15.94
N ALA A 364 -3.07 14.61 15.31
CA ALA A 364 -3.18 15.81 14.48
C ALA A 364 -4.17 15.60 13.30
N LEU A 365 -4.08 14.45 12.62
CA LEU A 365 -4.99 14.09 11.53
C LEU A 365 -6.44 14.00 12.01
N ILE A 366 -6.69 13.24 13.08
CA ILE A 366 -8.03 13.04 13.63
C ILE A 366 -8.60 14.38 14.13
N SER A 367 -7.79 15.18 14.85
CA SER A 367 -8.22 16.49 15.33
C SER A 367 -8.55 17.44 14.18
N SER A 368 -7.73 17.45 13.13
CA SER A 368 -7.98 18.26 11.93
C SER A 368 -9.25 17.84 11.20
N LEU A 369 -9.53 16.53 11.09
CA LEU A 369 -10.77 16.02 10.50
C LEU A 369 -12.00 16.35 11.36
N ALA A 370 -11.89 16.26 12.69
CA ALA A 370 -12.97 16.56 13.62
C ALA A 370 -13.32 18.07 13.65
N LEU A 371 -12.32 18.93 13.51
CA LEU A 371 -12.47 20.39 13.47
C LEU A 371 -12.74 20.94 12.06
N ARG A 372 -12.88 20.07 11.06
CA ARG A 372 -13.10 20.46 9.67
C ARG A 372 -14.45 21.12 9.50
N LYS A 373 -14.48 22.27 8.79
CA LYS A 373 -15.72 22.93 8.41
C LYS A 373 -16.46 22.12 7.33
N PRO A 374 -17.82 22.13 7.34
CA PRO A 374 -18.63 21.34 6.42
C PRO A 374 -18.64 21.88 4.99
N PHE A 375 -17.95 22.98 4.72
CA PHE A 375 -17.86 23.57 3.39
C PHE A 375 -16.51 24.28 3.16
N LYS A 376 -16.21 24.55 1.89
CA LYS A 376 -15.07 25.35 1.46
C LYS A 376 -15.51 26.36 0.42
N VAL A 377 -14.77 27.45 0.31
CA VAL A 377 -15.00 28.48 -0.71
C VAL A 377 -13.67 28.93 -1.28
N ASP A 378 -13.57 28.94 -2.60
CA ASP A 378 -12.47 29.55 -3.33
C ASP A 378 -12.97 30.83 -3.99
N VAL A 379 -12.24 31.94 -3.81
CA VAL A 379 -12.58 33.24 -4.37
C VAL A 379 -11.61 33.58 -5.48
N VAL A 380 -12.09 33.66 -6.71
CA VAL A 380 -11.32 34.04 -7.88
C VAL A 380 -11.85 35.35 -8.44
N ARG A 381 -10.99 36.37 -8.53
CA ARG A 381 -11.37 37.62 -9.20
C ARG A 381 -11.44 37.44 -10.70
N ASP A 382 -12.47 38.02 -11.35
CA ASP A 382 -12.54 38.02 -12.80
C ASP A 382 -11.40 38.90 -13.37
N ARG A 383 -10.66 38.35 -14.32
CA ARG A 383 -9.53 39.03 -14.96
C ARG A 383 -9.94 39.76 -16.27
N ALA A 384 -11.12 39.49 -16.80
CA ALA A 384 -11.62 40.09 -18.06
C ALA A 384 -11.98 41.57 -17.85
N ALA A 385 -12.57 41.90 -16.68
CA ALA A 385 -12.85 43.27 -16.29
C ALA A 385 -12.43 43.50 -14.84
N LEU A 386 -11.25 44.07 -14.61
CA LEU A 386 -10.68 44.27 -13.27
C LEU A 386 -11.53 45.21 -12.42
N ALA A 387 -12.04 46.29 -12.99
CA ALA A 387 -12.99 47.20 -12.39
C ALA A 387 -13.76 47.94 -13.50
N ARG A 388 -15.02 48.20 -13.29
CA ARG A 388 -15.83 48.98 -14.23
C ARG A 388 -16.71 50.01 -13.48
N ILE A 389 -16.96 51.15 -14.11
CA ILE A 389 -17.93 52.13 -13.59
C ILE A 389 -19.29 51.75 -14.13
N VAL A 390 -20.29 51.61 -13.27
CA VAL A 390 -21.64 51.26 -13.58
C VAL A 390 -22.61 52.42 -13.32
N ALA A 391 -23.90 52.23 -13.54
CA ALA A 391 -24.91 53.25 -13.30
C ALA A 391 -24.79 53.85 -11.85
N HIS A 392 -25.18 55.12 -11.72
CA HIS A 392 -25.09 55.92 -10.50
C HIS A 392 -23.67 56.17 -9.95
N GLY A 393 -22.62 56.07 -10.82
CA GLY A 393 -21.25 56.37 -10.43
C GLY A 393 -20.65 55.35 -9.48
N GLN A 394 -21.10 54.12 -9.50
CA GLN A 394 -20.53 53.08 -8.67
C GLN A 394 -19.43 52.30 -9.39
N ILE A 395 -18.41 51.93 -8.64
CA ILE A 395 -17.31 51.05 -9.09
C ILE A 395 -17.72 49.63 -8.81
N GLU A 396 -17.72 48.80 -9.83
CA GLU A 396 -18.06 47.38 -9.75
C GLU A 396 -16.86 46.47 -10.00
N ASN A 397 -16.62 45.51 -9.13
CA ASN A 397 -15.69 44.42 -9.30
C ASN A 397 -16.45 43.09 -9.34
N VAL A 398 -16.04 42.18 -10.24
CA VAL A 398 -16.67 40.87 -10.41
C VAL A 398 -15.76 39.77 -9.89
N TYR A 399 -16.35 38.89 -9.10
CA TYR A 399 -15.69 37.72 -8.52
C TYR A 399 -16.44 36.45 -8.90
N ARG A 400 -15.69 35.37 -9.00
CA ARG A 400 -16.25 34.03 -9.15
C ARG A 400 -15.95 33.26 -7.89
N LEU A 401 -16.98 32.86 -7.16
CA LEU A 401 -16.87 32.06 -5.95
C LEU A 401 -17.22 30.63 -6.27
N GLN A 402 -16.34 29.71 -5.91
CA GLN A 402 -16.63 28.28 -5.92
C GLN A 402 -17.01 27.87 -4.52
N ILE A 403 -18.27 27.57 -4.28
CA ILE A 403 -18.75 27.04 -3.00
C ILE A 403 -18.82 25.53 -3.11
N MET A 404 -18.11 24.84 -2.22
CA MET A 404 -18.04 23.40 -2.16
C MET A 404 -18.70 22.90 -0.86
N ASN A 405 -19.87 22.29 -1.02
CA ASN A 405 -20.57 21.67 0.10
C ASN A 405 -19.95 20.29 0.39
N ALA A 406 -19.24 20.16 1.50
CA ALA A 406 -18.60 18.90 1.91
C ALA A 406 -19.51 18.05 2.83
N SER A 407 -20.76 18.44 3.03
CA SER A 407 -21.76 17.70 3.81
C SER A 407 -22.66 16.84 2.90
N GLU A 408 -23.35 15.90 3.51
CA GLU A 408 -24.37 15.06 2.83
C GLU A 408 -25.78 15.69 2.86
N LYS A 409 -25.88 16.96 3.27
CA LYS A 409 -27.12 17.72 3.34
C LYS A 409 -27.05 18.95 2.44
N ALA A 410 -28.19 19.39 1.92
CA ALA A 410 -28.28 20.66 1.24
C ALA A 410 -28.02 21.80 2.23
N LEU A 411 -27.20 22.76 1.85
CA LEU A 411 -26.87 23.91 2.70
C LEU A 411 -27.21 25.21 1.98
N HIS A 412 -27.75 26.16 2.77
CA HIS A 412 -27.99 27.54 2.31
C HIS A 412 -26.82 28.41 2.75
N PHE A 413 -26.22 29.10 1.80
CA PHE A 413 -25.07 29.98 2.03
C PHE A 413 -25.51 31.43 1.94
N ARG A 414 -25.09 32.24 2.92
CA ARG A 414 -25.21 33.71 2.89
C ARG A 414 -23.83 34.31 2.72
N ILE A 415 -23.73 35.25 1.76
CA ILE A 415 -22.48 35.92 1.38
C ILE A 415 -22.59 37.39 1.77
N GLU A 416 -21.67 37.87 2.59
CA GLU A 416 -21.60 39.25 3.02
C GLU A 416 -20.17 39.78 2.75
N PRO A 417 -20.00 40.88 2.02
CA PRO A 417 -18.71 41.51 1.82
C PRO A 417 -18.39 42.42 3.03
N GLU A 418 -17.10 42.33 3.48
CA GLU A 418 -16.56 43.13 4.57
C GLU A 418 -15.28 43.86 4.11
N GLY A 419 -14.98 45.03 4.69
CA GLY A 419 -13.64 45.65 4.56
C GLY A 419 -13.65 47.13 4.11
N LEU A 420 -14.65 47.60 3.37
CA LEU A 420 -14.75 48.99 2.93
C LEU A 420 -16.10 49.60 3.33
N PRO A 421 -16.14 50.84 3.81
CA PRO A 421 -17.40 51.51 4.10
C PRO A 421 -18.19 51.74 2.80
N GLY A 422 -19.46 51.38 2.78
CA GLY A 422 -20.33 51.48 1.59
C GLY A 422 -20.19 50.35 0.59
N LEU A 423 -19.38 49.33 0.85
CA LEU A 423 -19.27 48.15 0.00
C LEU A 423 -20.60 47.35 0.06
N SER A 424 -21.17 47.10 -1.11
CA SER A 424 -22.45 46.40 -1.24
C SER A 424 -22.39 45.24 -2.22
N LEU A 425 -23.27 44.27 -2.02
CA LEU A 425 -23.45 43.11 -2.88
C LEU A 425 -24.53 43.44 -3.90
N ALA A 426 -24.22 43.39 -5.20
CA ALA A 426 -25.15 43.65 -6.30
C ALA A 426 -25.79 42.37 -6.91
N THR A 427 -25.51 41.22 -6.30
CA THR A 427 -26.08 39.93 -6.66
C THR A 427 -26.84 39.33 -5.48
N GLU A 428 -27.54 38.24 -5.68
CA GLU A 428 -28.21 37.53 -4.59
C GLU A 428 -27.23 37.16 -3.49
N SER A 429 -27.60 37.47 -2.23
CA SER A 429 -26.78 37.18 -1.06
C SER A 429 -26.92 35.73 -0.57
N GLN A 430 -27.90 34.99 -1.05
CA GLN A 430 -28.21 33.62 -0.63
C GLN A 430 -28.13 32.66 -1.81
N VAL A 431 -27.48 31.52 -1.59
CA VAL A 431 -27.33 30.44 -2.59
C VAL A 431 -27.51 29.10 -1.91
N GLU A 432 -28.34 28.24 -2.46
CA GLU A 432 -28.47 26.85 -2.05
C GLU A 432 -27.49 25.99 -2.86
N VAL A 433 -26.75 25.11 -2.15
CA VAL A 433 -25.83 24.13 -2.76
C VAL A 433 -26.20 22.73 -2.27
N GLN A 434 -26.47 21.85 -3.23
CA GLN A 434 -26.89 20.48 -2.97
C GLN A 434 -25.82 19.66 -2.22
N PRO A 435 -26.18 18.53 -1.61
CA PRO A 435 -25.22 17.64 -0.95
C PRO A 435 -24.03 17.32 -1.86
N THR A 436 -22.83 17.43 -1.32
CA THR A 436 -21.56 17.16 -2.02
C THR A 436 -21.31 17.94 -3.31
N GLU A 437 -22.16 18.92 -3.64
CA GLU A 437 -22.04 19.74 -4.85
C GLU A 437 -20.95 20.81 -4.70
N SER A 438 -20.29 21.11 -5.83
CA SER A 438 -19.42 22.28 -5.99
C SER A 438 -20.05 23.20 -7.02
N ARG A 439 -20.43 24.41 -6.61
CA ARG A 439 -21.16 25.38 -7.45
C ARG A 439 -20.36 26.65 -7.64
N TRP A 440 -20.20 27.05 -8.89
CA TRP A 440 -19.63 28.33 -9.25
C TRP A 440 -20.73 29.40 -9.31
N ILE A 441 -20.51 30.52 -8.60
CA ILE A 441 -21.39 31.69 -8.63
C ILE A 441 -20.60 32.94 -9.01
N SER A 442 -21.24 33.83 -9.77
CA SER A 442 -20.67 35.14 -10.08
C SER A 442 -21.20 36.15 -9.09
N VAL A 443 -20.31 36.80 -8.37
CA VAL A 443 -20.62 37.81 -7.35
C VAL A 443 -20.10 39.14 -7.79
N ARG A 444 -20.99 40.15 -7.77
CA ARG A 444 -20.66 41.54 -8.11
C ARG A 444 -20.70 42.38 -6.85
N LEU A 445 -19.57 43.03 -6.59
CA LEU A 445 -19.44 44.01 -5.48
C LEU A 445 -19.43 45.41 -6.04
N GLN A 446 -20.18 46.32 -5.44
CA GLN A 446 -20.28 47.73 -5.82
C GLN A 446 -19.86 48.62 -4.66
N LEU A 447 -19.14 49.72 -5.03
CA LEU A 447 -18.66 50.72 -4.10
C LEU A 447 -18.93 52.09 -4.70
N PRO A 448 -19.46 53.09 -3.91
CA PRO A 448 -19.55 54.45 -4.36
C PRO A 448 -18.20 55.02 -4.79
N TYR A 449 -18.15 55.83 -5.86
CA TYR A 449 -16.91 56.34 -6.43
C TYR A 449 -15.99 57.08 -5.42
N ASP A 450 -16.64 57.81 -4.50
CA ASP A 450 -15.93 58.65 -3.53
C ASP A 450 -15.62 57.91 -2.22
N ALA A 451 -15.96 56.61 -2.09
CA ALA A 451 -15.80 55.88 -0.85
C ALA A 451 -14.38 55.35 -0.58
N ALA A 452 -13.52 55.32 -1.59
CA ALA A 452 -12.14 54.87 -1.45
C ALA A 452 -11.22 55.51 -2.52
N THR A 453 -9.94 55.67 -2.16
CA THR A 453 -8.90 56.18 -3.06
C THR A 453 -8.57 55.21 -4.20
N ALA A 454 -8.07 55.71 -5.33
CA ALA A 454 -7.65 54.82 -6.43
C ALA A 454 -6.57 53.85 -5.96
N GLY A 455 -6.74 52.58 -6.25
CA GLY A 455 -5.78 51.55 -5.82
C GLY A 455 -6.43 50.20 -5.50
N SER A 456 -5.72 49.40 -4.74
CA SER A 456 -6.09 48.04 -4.35
C SER A 456 -6.39 48.01 -2.87
N HIS A 457 -7.61 47.64 -2.51
CA HIS A 457 -8.08 47.65 -1.13
C HIS A 457 -8.40 46.21 -0.66
N PRO A 458 -7.90 45.79 0.50
CA PRO A 458 -8.21 44.45 1.04
C PRO A 458 -9.67 44.37 1.45
N ILE A 459 -10.33 43.32 1.04
CA ILE A 459 -11.70 42.98 1.43
C ILE A 459 -11.77 41.54 1.89
N GLN A 460 -12.86 41.17 2.54
CA GLN A 460 -13.15 39.79 2.93
C GLN A 460 -14.59 39.44 2.50
N PHE A 461 -14.78 38.19 2.12
CA PHE A 461 -16.09 37.59 1.97
C PHE A 461 -16.40 36.80 3.26
N HIS A 462 -17.36 37.25 4.01
CA HIS A 462 -17.91 36.50 5.13
C HIS A 462 -19.03 35.61 4.63
N ILE A 463 -18.84 34.31 4.72
CA ILE A 463 -19.74 33.31 4.18
C ILE A 463 -20.20 32.43 5.33
N THR A 464 -21.51 32.39 5.53
CA THR A 464 -22.16 31.58 6.56
C THR A 464 -23.02 30.51 5.91
N SER A 465 -22.99 29.30 6.47
CA SER A 465 -23.80 28.17 5.99
C SER A 465 -24.86 27.78 7.00
N PHE A 466 -26.05 27.48 6.52
CA PHE A 466 -27.21 27.12 7.34
C PHE A 466 -27.81 25.81 6.80
N GLU A 467 -28.20 24.92 7.72
CA GLU A 467 -29.04 23.76 7.44
C GLU A 467 -30.52 24.24 7.66
N ASP A 468 -31.41 23.93 6.71
CA ASP A 468 -32.81 24.29 6.69
C ASP A 468 -33.06 25.82 6.90
N GLY A 469 -32.10 26.66 6.53
CA GLY A 469 -32.17 28.11 6.64
C GLY A 469 -32.06 28.68 8.07
N VAL A 470 -31.94 27.83 9.11
CA VAL A 470 -32.02 28.26 10.52
C VAL A 470 -30.76 27.86 11.28
N LYS A 471 -30.33 26.61 11.18
CA LYS A 471 -29.23 26.08 11.98
C LYS A 471 -27.87 26.45 11.36
N LEU A 472 -27.10 27.31 12.04
CA LEU A 472 -25.73 27.64 11.62
C LEU A 472 -24.85 26.40 11.66
N MET A 473 -24.27 26.04 10.52
CA MET A 473 -23.37 24.91 10.37
C MET A 473 -21.88 25.32 10.32
N GLY A 474 -21.61 26.57 9.97
CA GLY A 474 -20.25 27.11 9.97
C GLY A 474 -20.17 28.48 9.33
N GLU A 475 -19.04 29.14 9.57
CA GLU A 475 -18.69 30.43 8.96
C GLU A 475 -17.26 30.38 8.41
N LEU A 476 -17.03 31.12 7.34
CA LEU A 476 -15.73 31.23 6.69
C LEU A 476 -15.51 32.69 6.23
N ARG A 477 -14.27 33.16 6.38
CA ARG A 477 -13.86 34.48 5.89
C ARG A 477 -12.74 34.29 4.90
N GLU A 478 -13.04 34.63 3.63
CA GLU A 478 -12.08 34.52 2.53
C GLU A 478 -11.57 35.89 2.12
N LYS A 479 -10.25 36.03 2.09
CA LYS A 479 -9.58 37.29 1.72
C LYS A 479 -9.60 37.49 0.23
N SER A 480 -9.85 38.75 -0.19
CA SER A 480 -9.77 39.20 -1.57
C SER A 480 -9.35 40.66 -1.64
N VAL A 481 -9.41 41.22 -2.83
CA VAL A 481 -8.98 42.61 -3.06
C VAL A 481 -9.98 43.29 -3.99
N PHE A 482 -10.46 44.48 -3.60
CA PHE A 482 -11.28 45.37 -4.41
C PHE A 482 -10.39 46.38 -5.11
N LEU A 483 -10.58 46.57 -6.41
CA LEU A 483 -9.85 47.56 -7.22
C LEU A 483 -10.69 48.79 -7.46
N VAL A 484 -10.12 49.95 -7.13
CA VAL A 484 -10.65 51.27 -7.50
C VAL A 484 -9.81 51.78 -8.65
N PRO A 485 -10.39 52.03 -9.84
CA PRO A 485 -9.65 52.55 -11.01
C PRO A 485 -9.08 53.94 -10.72
N ARG A 486 -8.02 54.31 -11.43
CA ARG A 486 -7.44 55.67 -11.37
C ARG A 486 -8.27 56.67 -12.11
#